data_c9256b65ddc60a601e72b25edadfbb23
#
_entry.id   c9256b65ddc60a601e72b25edadfbb23
#
_cell.length_a   1.000
_cell.length_b   1.000
_cell.length_c   1.000
_cell.angle_alpha   90.00
_cell.angle_beta   90.00
_cell.angle_gamma   90.00
#
_symmetry.space_group_name_H-M   'P 1'
#
loop_
_entity.id
_entity.type
_entity.pdbx_description
1 polymer ?
#
loop_
_entity_poly.entity_id
_entity_poly.type
_entity_poly.pdbx_seq_one_letter_code
_entity_poly.pdbx_strand_id
1 'polypeptide(L)'
;MIVACHAGIGTSRLLLEKLKRHFKFRVVDVISAHEAMSIEPNAADFVISTVPLEGCSLEYVVVSAAFNDADYIRVGNRIDALRNCRNFPVRMEEDGLSAKGLIDEIHPLVYSMIEPEEKAKTFMKELRRVIRDYFKQSVENETEVLSPYLHHLLPAMNIEVDVECEDWKDAVRKSGEKLVERGYIESRYIDAMIHSIEEYGSYVVLSKGFAMPHAKVEEGSIRLGMHLIRLKNPVPFGVEELDPIEFVCCLSAIDHKSYLKAFFSLVNMLRDAEYRQMLHEAECPEEMAGIIEKYEHSNS
;
A
#
# COMPACT_ATOMS: atom_id res chain seq x y z
N MET A 1 -6.34 10.77 11.42
CA MET A 1 -5.73 9.48 11.75
C MET A 1 -4.51 9.22 10.88
N ILE A 2 -3.64 8.30 11.28
CA ILE A 2 -2.48 7.82 10.51
C ILE A 2 -2.71 6.36 10.16
N VAL A 3 -2.21 5.92 9.00
CA VAL A 3 -2.18 4.51 8.62
C VAL A 3 -0.73 4.03 8.66
N ALA A 4 -0.46 2.95 9.39
CA ALA A 4 0.87 2.37 9.55
C ALA A 4 0.90 0.93 9.06
N CYS A 5 2.04 0.52 8.47
CA CYS A 5 2.22 -0.86 8.01
C CYS A 5 3.69 -1.26 8.16
N HIS A 6 3.95 -2.58 8.31
CA HIS A 6 5.28 -3.09 8.59
C HIS A 6 6.28 -2.83 7.45
N ALA A 7 5.90 -3.13 6.23
CA ALA A 7 6.84 -3.26 5.11
C ALA A 7 6.68 -2.22 3.99
N GLY A 8 5.93 -1.13 4.20
CA GLY A 8 5.87 -0.06 3.22
C GLY A 8 4.47 0.38 2.77
N ILE A 9 4.46 1.35 1.86
CA ILE A 9 3.29 2.17 1.48
C ILE A 9 2.24 1.39 0.68
N GLY A 10 2.58 0.29 0.01
CA GLY A 10 1.63 -0.46 -0.82
C GLY A 10 0.46 -1.05 -0.05
N THR A 11 0.75 -1.83 0.98
CA THR A 11 -0.26 -2.43 1.85
C THR A 11 -1.06 -1.37 2.61
N SER A 12 -0.39 -0.31 3.06
CA SER A 12 -1.04 0.83 3.72
C SER A 12 -2.00 1.58 2.80
N ARG A 13 -1.67 1.73 1.52
CA ARG A 13 -2.55 2.38 0.54
C ARG A 13 -3.77 1.52 0.20
N LEU A 14 -3.59 0.22 0.06
CA LEU A 14 -4.70 -0.70 -0.15
C LEU A 14 -5.68 -0.68 1.05
N LEU A 15 -5.13 -0.73 2.26
CA LEU A 15 -5.90 -0.58 3.49
C LEU A 15 -6.61 0.78 3.51
N LEU A 16 -5.93 1.85 3.16
CA LEU A 16 -6.48 3.18 3.10
C LEU A 16 -7.65 3.31 2.12
N GLU A 17 -7.57 2.73 0.93
CA GLU A 17 -8.68 2.73 -0.02
C GLU A 17 -9.90 2.00 0.51
N LYS A 18 -9.70 0.84 1.15
CA LYS A 18 -10.79 0.13 1.81
C LYS A 18 -11.41 0.95 2.94
N LEU A 19 -10.59 1.54 3.79
CA LEU A 19 -11.04 2.39 4.87
C LEU A 19 -11.85 3.60 4.35
N LYS A 20 -11.39 4.27 3.31
CA LYS A 20 -12.10 5.41 2.69
C LYS A 20 -13.45 5.04 2.09
N ARG A 21 -13.65 3.81 1.64
CA ARG A 21 -14.96 3.33 1.13
C ARG A 21 -16.00 3.19 2.23
N HIS A 22 -15.56 2.91 3.45
CA HIS A 22 -16.46 2.57 4.56
C HIS A 22 -16.55 3.69 5.62
N PHE A 23 -15.53 4.52 5.76
CA PHE A 23 -15.46 5.52 6.81
C PHE A 23 -15.10 6.90 6.27
N LYS A 24 -15.70 7.94 6.85
CA LYS A 24 -15.35 9.34 6.58
C LYS A 24 -14.36 9.82 7.65
N PHE A 25 -13.09 10.02 7.26
CA PHE A 25 -12.03 10.56 8.13
C PHE A 25 -10.95 11.27 7.31
N ARG A 26 -10.19 12.13 7.98
CA ARG A 26 -9.01 12.77 7.41
C ARG A 26 -7.78 11.89 7.69
N VAL A 27 -7.10 11.48 6.63
CA VAL A 27 -5.78 10.84 6.73
C VAL A 27 -4.74 11.94 6.87
N VAL A 28 -3.93 11.87 7.92
CA VAL A 28 -2.82 12.81 8.15
C VAL A 28 -1.58 12.32 7.43
N ASP A 29 -1.28 11.01 7.55
CA ASP A 29 -0.11 10.41 6.94
C ASP A 29 -0.27 8.90 6.76
N VAL A 30 0.61 8.33 5.92
CA VAL A 30 0.75 6.88 5.69
C VAL A 30 2.22 6.55 5.87
N ILE A 31 2.56 5.83 6.92
CA ILE A 31 3.94 5.64 7.40
C ILE A 31 4.26 4.18 7.67
N SER A 32 5.53 3.88 7.93
CA SER A 32 5.95 2.56 8.41
C SER A 32 5.57 2.37 9.90
N ALA A 33 5.47 1.11 10.33
CA ALA A 33 5.24 0.79 11.74
C ALA A 33 6.36 1.32 12.65
N HIS A 34 7.60 1.37 12.15
CA HIS A 34 8.73 1.92 12.89
C HIS A 34 8.62 3.44 13.10
N GLU A 35 8.21 4.18 12.08
CA GLU A 35 7.96 5.63 12.19
C GLU A 35 6.79 5.91 13.12
N ALA A 36 5.77 5.02 13.14
CA ALA A 36 4.62 5.14 14.04
C ALA A 36 5.00 5.12 15.52
N MET A 37 6.07 4.44 15.91
CA MET A 37 6.57 4.41 17.29
C MET A 37 7.21 5.72 17.74
N SER A 38 7.65 6.56 16.81
CA SER A 38 8.31 7.85 17.08
C SER A 38 7.40 9.06 16.91
N ILE A 39 6.09 8.84 16.71
CA ILE A 39 5.13 9.91 16.46
C ILE A 39 4.81 10.67 17.76
N GLU A 40 4.68 12.00 17.64
CA GLU A 40 4.23 12.84 18.73
C GLU A 40 2.77 12.57 19.09
N PRO A 41 2.40 12.64 20.41
CA PRO A 41 1.05 12.31 20.88
C PRO A 41 -0.09 13.11 20.25
N ASN A 42 0.19 14.27 19.66
CA ASN A 42 -0.79 15.16 19.04
C ASN A 42 -0.80 15.11 17.51
N ALA A 43 -0.02 14.24 16.89
CA ALA A 43 0.08 14.18 15.44
C ALA A 43 -1.21 13.64 14.77
N ALA A 44 -1.98 12.83 15.48
CA ALA A 44 -3.25 12.30 14.99
C ALA A 44 -4.16 11.87 16.17
N ASP A 45 -5.43 11.62 15.90
CA ASP A 45 -6.37 11.11 16.91
C ASP A 45 -6.12 9.63 17.24
N PHE A 46 -5.68 8.84 16.28
CA PHE A 46 -5.31 7.43 16.45
C PHE A 46 -4.58 6.91 15.20
N VAL A 47 -3.99 5.72 15.33
CA VAL A 47 -3.30 5.01 14.24
C VAL A 47 -4.09 3.75 13.88
N ILE A 48 -4.20 3.45 12.60
CA ILE A 48 -4.62 2.13 12.12
C ILE A 48 -3.37 1.42 11.61
N SER A 49 -3.06 0.25 12.16
CA SER A 49 -1.86 -0.49 11.81
C SER A 49 -2.18 -1.92 11.38
N THR A 50 -1.36 -2.48 10.49
CA THR A 50 -1.43 -3.89 10.13
C THR A 50 -0.62 -4.80 11.06
N VAL A 51 0.10 -4.21 12.01
CA VAL A 51 0.92 -4.92 13.02
C VAL A 51 0.79 -4.24 14.38
N PRO A 52 1.05 -4.93 15.50
CA PRO A 52 1.15 -4.32 16.82
C PRO A 52 2.23 -3.22 16.84
N LEU A 53 1.96 -2.12 17.54
CA LEU A 53 2.87 -0.98 17.69
C LEU A 53 3.24 -0.83 19.17
N GLU A 54 4.10 -1.70 19.67
CA GLU A 54 4.55 -1.66 21.05
C GLU A 54 5.36 -0.38 21.31
N GLY A 55 4.94 0.42 22.29
CA GLY A 55 5.57 1.70 22.63
C GLY A 55 5.10 2.91 21.82
N CYS A 56 4.11 2.76 20.93
CA CYS A 56 3.47 3.90 20.28
C CYS A 56 2.77 4.81 21.28
N SER A 57 3.03 6.12 21.19
CA SER A 57 2.42 7.13 22.09
C SER A 57 0.96 7.43 21.75
N LEU A 58 0.49 7.06 20.57
CA LEU A 58 -0.90 7.18 20.12
C LEU A 58 -1.64 5.87 20.30
N GLU A 59 -2.94 5.97 20.58
CA GLU A 59 -3.80 4.80 20.54
C GLU A 59 -3.88 4.25 19.12
N TYR A 60 -3.86 2.94 18.97
CA TYR A 60 -3.90 2.30 17.66
C TYR A 60 -4.88 1.13 17.62
N VAL A 61 -5.33 0.83 16.40
CA VAL A 61 -6.19 -0.32 16.09
C VAL A 61 -5.44 -1.21 15.11
N VAL A 62 -5.24 -2.47 15.50
CA VAL A 62 -4.63 -3.46 14.61
C VAL A 62 -5.72 -4.07 13.72
N VAL A 63 -5.47 -4.09 12.42
CA VAL A 63 -6.35 -4.64 11.41
C VAL A 63 -5.58 -5.57 10.47
N SER A 64 -6.24 -6.53 9.85
CA SER A 64 -5.63 -7.35 8.82
C SER A 64 -5.35 -6.52 7.55
N ALA A 65 -4.33 -6.87 6.79
CA ALA A 65 -4.07 -6.27 5.48
C ALA A 65 -5.26 -6.46 4.51
N ALA A 66 -5.99 -7.57 4.66
CA ALA A 66 -7.20 -7.87 3.91
C ALA A 66 -8.41 -7.02 4.32
N PHE A 67 -8.40 -6.44 5.52
CA PHE A 67 -9.47 -5.63 6.09
C PHE A 67 -10.84 -6.33 6.00
N ASN A 68 -11.10 -7.24 6.91
CA ASN A 68 -12.31 -8.04 7.00
C ASN A 68 -13.43 -7.36 7.81
N ASP A 69 -14.60 -8.03 7.94
CA ASP A 69 -15.76 -7.49 8.67
C ASP A 69 -15.48 -7.25 10.16
N ALA A 70 -14.63 -8.06 10.80
CA ALA A 70 -14.22 -7.84 12.19
C ALA A 70 -13.34 -6.58 12.32
N ASP A 71 -12.52 -6.29 11.35
CA ASP A 71 -11.73 -5.06 11.28
C ASP A 71 -12.63 -3.83 11.09
N TYR A 72 -13.65 -3.97 10.23
CA TYR A 72 -14.65 -2.94 10.03
C TYR A 72 -15.32 -2.55 11.34
N ILE A 73 -15.77 -3.54 12.13
CA ILE A 73 -16.41 -3.31 13.43
C ILE A 73 -15.42 -2.65 14.41
N ARG A 74 -14.18 -3.13 14.49
CA ARG A 74 -13.16 -2.57 15.40
C ARG A 74 -12.85 -1.10 15.10
N VAL A 75 -12.64 -0.77 13.85
CA VAL A 75 -12.37 0.61 13.40
C VAL A 75 -13.60 1.49 13.59
N GLY A 76 -14.80 1.00 13.27
CA GLY A 76 -16.06 1.70 13.48
C GLY A 76 -16.27 2.09 14.93
N ASN A 77 -16.16 1.13 15.85
CA ASN A 77 -16.28 1.36 17.29
C ASN A 77 -15.27 2.41 17.79
N ARG A 78 -14.04 2.41 17.26
CA ARG A 78 -13.04 3.41 17.65
C ARG A 78 -13.37 4.80 17.15
N ILE A 79 -13.83 4.93 15.92
CA ILE A 79 -14.27 6.21 15.34
C ILE A 79 -15.45 6.78 16.13
N ASP A 80 -16.43 5.96 16.49
CA ASP A 80 -17.61 6.36 17.24
C ASP A 80 -17.25 6.77 18.68
N ALA A 81 -16.32 6.07 19.33
CA ALA A 81 -15.80 6.47 20.64
C ALA A 81 -15.13 7.86 20.59
N LEU A 82 -14.33 8.13 19.56
CA LEU A 82 -13.68 9.43 19.37
C LEU A 82 -14.70 10.54 19.06
N ARG A 83 -15.74 10.27 18.29
CA ARG A 83 -16.83 11.21 18.01
C ARG A 83 -17.63 11.57 19.25
N ASN A 84 -17.89 10.59 20.10
CA ASN A 84 -18.63 10.80 21.35
C ASN A 84 -17.82 11.59 22.40
N CYS A 85 -16.49 11.53 22.34
CA CYS A 85 -15.61 12.35 23.17
C CYS A 85 -15.41 13.78 22.69
N ARG A 86 -15.75 14.09 21.46
CA ARG A 86 -15.58 15.41 20.85
C ARG A 86 -16.89 15.90 20.25
N ASN A 87 -17.61 16.77 20.95
CA ASN A 87 -18.74 17.54 20.40
C ASN A 87 -18.23 18.60 19.41
N PHE A 88 -17.82 18.20 18.20
CA PHE A 88 -17.52 19.12 17.09
C PHE A 88 -18.23 18.67 15.82
N PRO A 89 -18.99 19.56 15.18
CA PRO A 89 -19.56 19.29 13.86
C PRO A 89 -18.44 19.35 12.80
N VAL A 90 -18.05 18.20 12.26
CA VAL A 90 -17.13 18.14 11.13
C VAL A 90 -17.96 18.32 9.85
N ARG A 91 -17.89 19.49 9.24
CA ARG A 91 -18.21 19.64 7.81
C ARG A 91 -17.04 19.06 7.01
N MET A 92 -17.32 18.02 6.26
CA MET A 92 -16.39 17.50 5.27
C MET A 92 -16.84 17.97 3.88
N GLU A 93 -16.03 18.80 3.24
CA GLU A 93 -16.10 19.03 1.81
C GLU A 93 -15.11 18.10 1.11
N GLU A 94 -15.63 17.44 0.09
CA GLU A 94 -14.86 16.62 -0.85
C GLU A 94 -14.13 17.59 -1.80
N ASP A 95 -12.89 17.97 -1.46
CA ASP A 95 -11.95 18.43 -2.49
C ASP A 95 -10.53 18.27 -1.94
N GLY A 96 -9.71 17.49 -2.63
CA GLY A 96 -8.27 17.43 -2.37
C GLY A 96 -7.71 18.85 -2.49
N LEU A 97 -6.82 19.26 -1.55
CA LEU A 97 -6.22 20.58 -1.54
C LEU A 97 -5.59 20.85 -2.92
N SER A 98 -6.29 21.60 -3.75
CA SER A 98 -5.75 22.10 -5.01
C SER A 98 -5.03 23.42 -4.77
N ALA A 99 -4.05 23.76 -5.62
CA ALA A 99 -3.40 25.08 -5.56
C ALA A 99 -4.42 26.21 -5.56
N LYS A 100 -5.52 26.06 -6.29
CA LYS A 100 -6.62 27.01 -6.36
C LYS A 100 -7.38 27.10 -5.03
N GLY A 101 -7.79 25.96 -4.46
CA GLY A 101 -8.51 25.92 -3.18
C GLY A 101 -7.69 26.53 -2.04
N LEU A 102 -6.40 26.23 -1.96
CA LEU A 102 -5.50 26.83 -0.97
C LEU A 102 -5.37 28.35 -1.15
N ILE A 103 -5.26 28.83 -2.40
CA ILE A 103 -5.20 30.27 -2.69
C ILE A 103 -6.52 30.95 -2.29
N ASP A 104 -7.65 30.34 -2.58
CA ASP A 104 -8.99 30.93 -2.29
C ASP A 104 -9.24 30.98 -0.78
N GLU A 105 -8.77 30.02 0.01
CA GLU A 105 -8.86 30.04 1.48
C GLU A 105 -7.93 31.10 2.12
N ILE A 106 -6.71 31.25 1.63
CA ILE A 106 -5.73 32.16 2.21
C ILE A 106 -6.02 33.61 1.80
N HIS A 107 -6.63 33.86 0.65
CA HIS A 107 -6.89 35.19 0.10
C HIS A 107 -7.59 36.12 1.12
N PRO A 108 -8.73 35.79 1.73
CA PRO A 108 -9.41 36.71 2.67
C PRO A 108 -8.57 36.96 3.93
N LEU A 109 -7.79 35.97 4.39
CA LEU A 109 -6.92 36.11 5.57
C LEU A 109 -5.80 37.13 5.31
N VAL A 110 -5.14 37.06 4.16
CA VAL A 110 -4.05 37.96 3.80
C VAL A 110 -4.56 39.40 3.73
N TYR A 111 -5.73 39.64 3.11
CA TYR A 111 -6.31 40.97 2.97
C TYR A 111 -6.86 41.52 4.31
N SER A 112 -7.18 40.68 5.28
CA SER A 112 -7.57 41.12 6.62
C SER A 112 -6.38 41.46 7.53
N MET A 113 -5.19 40.95 7.23
CA MET A 113 -4.00 41.05 8.10
C MET A 113 -2.94 42.02 7.59
N ILE A 114 -2.93 42.35 6.30
CA ILE A 114 -1.89 43.19 5.67
C ILE A 114 -2.47 44.50 5.15
N GLU A 115 -2.06 45.61 5.77
CA GLU A 115 -2.35 46.96 5.31
C GLU A 115 -1.05 47.69 4.89
N PRO A 116 -1.06 48.54 3.87
CA PRO A 116 -2.18 48.87 2.98
C PRO A 116 -2.43 47.80 1.92
N GLU A 117 -3.61 47.80 1.30
CA GLU A 117 -4.08 46.82 0.30
C GLU A 117 -3.07 46.52 -0.82
N GLU A 118 -2.26 47.47 -1.24
CA GLU A 118 -1.19 47.30 -2.23
C GLU A 118 -0.08 46.31 -1.75
N LYS A 119 0.21 46.30 -0.45
CA LYS A 119 1.14 45.32 0.13
C LYS A 119 0.51 43.93 0.15
N ALA A 120 -0.77 43.82 0.49
CA ALA A 120 -1.51 42.58 0.44
C ALA A 120 -1.55 41.99 -0.99
N LYS A 121 -1.80 42.81 -2.00
CA LYS A 121 -1.77 42.42 -3.43
C LYS A 121 -0.38 41.87 -3.84
N THR A 122 0.68 42.59 -3.44
CA THR A 122 2.06 42.17 -3.76
C THR A 122 2.41 40.86 -3.08
N PHE A 123 2.08 40.73 -1.81
CA PHE A 123 2.28 39.49 -1.04
C PHE A 123 1.50 38.31 -1.63
N MET A 124 0.22 38.52 -1.97
CA MET A 124 -0.61 37.50 -2.60
C MET A 124 -0.08 37.08 -3.98
N LYS A 125 0.53 37.96 -4.73
CA LYS A 125 1.16 37.64 -6.02
C LYS A 125 2.33 36.67 -5.83
N GLU A 126 3.20 36.96 -4.87
CA GLU A 126 4.33 36.07 -4.55
C GLU A 126 3.86 34.73 -3.94
N LEU A 127 2.90 34.79 -3.02
CA LEU A 127 2.34 33.59 -2.40
C LEU A 127 1.68 32.64 -3.43
N ARG A 128 0.92 33.19 -4.38
CA ARG A 128 0.35 32.45 -5.51
C ARG A 128 1.43 31.77 -6.36
N ARG A 129 2.56 32.45 -6.57
CA ARG A 129 3.69 31.88 -7.30
C ARG A 129 4.27 30.67 -6.52
N VAL A 130 4.60 30.86 -5.25
CA VAL A 130 5.15 29.81 -4.39
C VAL A 130 4.21 28.61 -4.29
N ILE A 131 2.92 28.84 -4.08
CA ILE A 131 1.93 27.75 -4.03
C ILE A 131 1.87 27.00 -5.36
N ARG A 132 1.80 27.71 -6.50
CA ARG A 132 1.78 27.07 -7.81
C ARG A 132 3.07 26.29 -8.10
N ASP A 133 4.21 26.85 -7.74
CA ASP A 133 5.52 26.20 -7.95
C ASP A 133 5.63 24.95 -7.06
N TYR A 134 5.12 25.01 -5.82
CA TYR A 134 5.05 23.84 -4.93
C TYR A 134 4.15 22.74 -5.49
N PHE A 135 2.92 23.10 -5.94
CA PHE A 135 1.99 22.13 -6.53
C PHE A 135 2.47 21.66 -7.91
N LYS A 136 3.23 22.46 -8.66
CA LYS A 136 3.87 22.06 -9.91
C LYS A 136 5.04 21.11 -9.65
N GLN A 137 5.88 21.40 -8.67
CA GLN A 137 6.96 20.49 -8.24
C GLN A 137 6.42 19.20 -7.64
N SER A 138 5.29 19.21 -6.94
CA SER A 138 4.64 17.98 -6.51
C SER A 138 4.04 17.19 -7.67
N VAL A 139 3.54 17.86 -8.72
CA VAL A 139 3.09 17.23 -9.96
C VAL A 139 4.29 16.84 -10.84
N GLU A 140 5.35 17.63 -10.94
CA GLU A 140 6.56 17.33 -11.69
C GLU A 140 7.44 16.28 -10.99
N ASN A 141 7.41 16.19 -9.65
CA ASN A 141 7.97 15.07 -8.89
C ASN A 141 7.06 13.82 -8.89
N GLU A 142 5.79 13.95 -9.31
CA GLU A 142 4.90 12.85 -9.69
C GLU A 142 5.05 12.47 -11.17
N THR A 143 5.70 13.31 -12.01
CA THR A 143 6.04 12.96 -13.38
C THR A 143 7.28 12.09 -13.40
N GLU A 144 7.07 10.86 -13.84
CA GLU A 144 8.06 9.86 -14.23
C GLU A 144 8.90 9.19 -13.12
N VAL A 145 8.34 8.80 -12.03
CA VAL A 145 8.61 7.44 -11.61
C VAL A 145 7.86 6.57 -12.62
N LEU A 146 8.57 6.04 -13.60
CA LEU A 146 8.06 5.03 -14.53
C LEU A 146 7.54 3.88 -13.67
N SER A 147 6.26 3.95 -13.31
CA SER A 147 5.60 2.85 -12.61
C SER A 147 5.31 1.80 -13.68
N PRO A 148 6.11 0.73 -13.76
CA PRO A 148 5.96 -0.25 -14.81
C PRO A 148 4.59 -0.91 -14.72
N TYR A 149 4.06 -1.30 -15.85
CA TYR A 149 2.91 -2.18 -15.89
C TYR A 149 3.25 -3.54 -15.28
N LEU A 150 2.23 -4.26 -14.80
CA LEU A 150 2.42 -5.57 -14.19
C LEU A 150 3.08 -6.57 -15.17
N HIS A 151 2.64 -6.58 -16.43
CA HIS A 151 3.22 -7.46 -17.47
C HIS A 151 4.71 -7.18 -17.73
N HIS A 152 5.22 -5.96 -17.45
CA HIS A 152 6.66 -5.68 -17.53
C HIS A 152 7.43 -6.30 -16.36
N LEU A 153 6.82 -6.44 -15.16
CA LEU A 153 7.44 -7.06 -13.99
C LEU A 153 7.23 -8.58 -13.93
N LEU A 154 6.15 -9.08 -14.56
CA LEU A 154 5.81 -10.49 -14.65
C LEU A 154 5.77 -10.99 -16.10
N PRO A 155 6.86 -10.86 -16.89
CA PRO A 155 6.99 -11.63 -18.11
C PRO A 155 7.04 -13.13 -17.76
N ALA A 156 6.77 -14.02 -18.72
CA ALA A 156 6.73 -15.47 -18.51
C ALA A 156 7.93 -16.03 -17.72
N MET A 157 9.11 -15.48 -17.98
CA MET A 157 10.33 -15.85 -17.26
C MET A 157 10.33 -15.52 -15.74
N ASN A 158 9.42 -14.68 -15.28
CA ASN A 158 9.21 -14.32 -13.86
C ASN A 158 7.97 -15.01 -13.27
N ILE A 159 7.47 -16.05 -13.93
CA ILE A 159 6.31 -16.83 -13.50
C ILE A 159 6.71 -18.29 -13.46
N GLU A 160 6.29 -19.01 -12.44
CA GLU A 160 6.38 -20.46 -12.35
C GLU A 160 5.01 -21.06 -12.01
N VAL A 161 4.71 -22.21 -12.61
CA VAL A 161 3.47 -22.95 -12.39
C VAL A 161 3.76 -24.28 -11.75
N ASP A 162 2.79 -24.82 -11.04
CA ASP A 162 2.81 -26.15 -10.41
C ASP A 162 4.01 -26.36 -9.46
N VAL A 163 4.40 -25.30 -8.73
CA VAL A 163 5.49 -25.34 -7.77
C VAL A 163 5.04 -26.13 -6.53
N GLU A 164 5.78 -27.22 -6.21
CA GLU A 164 5.53 -27.99 -4.99
C GLU A 164 6.16 -27.29 -3.79
N CYS A 165 5.42 -27.07 -2.72
CA CYS A 165 5.91 -26.48 -1.49
C CYS A 165 5.42 -27.29 -0.28
N GLU A 166 6.27 -27.43 0.72
CA GLU A 166 5.97 -28.17 1.95
C GLU A 166 5.09 -27.33 2.89
N ASP A 167 5.40 -26.05 3.02
CA ASP A 167 4.71 -25.10 3.89
C ASP A 167 4.82 -23.65 3.34
N TRP A 168 4.30 -22.70 4.09
CA TRP A 168 4.34 -21.28 3.71
C TRP A 168 5.78 -20.72 3.66
N LYS A 169 6.71 -21.21 4.50
CA LYS A 169 8.11 -20.77 4.49
C LYS A 169 8.80 -21.19 3.20
N ASP A 170 8.54 -22.43 2.80
CA ASP A 170 9.06 -22.96 1.55
C ASP A 170 8.47 -22.21 0.33
N ALA A 171 7.18 -21.87 0.37
CA ALA A 171 6.54 -21.05 -0.65
C ALA A 171 7.14 -19.64 -0.73
N VAL A 172 7.40 -18.99 0.42
CA VAL A 172 8.10 -17.69 0.46
C VAL A 172 9.51 -17.81 -0.10
N ARG A 173 10.27 -18.84 0.28
CA ARG A 173 11.63 -19.06 -0.20
C ARG A 173 11.65 -19.23 -1.72
N LYS A 174 10.86 -20.13 -2.27
CA LYS A 174 10.80 -20.42 -3.71
C LYS A 174 10.34 -19.20 -4.51
N SER A 175 9.41 -18.42 -3.98
CA SER A 175 9.00 -17.18 -4.63
C SER A 175 10.13 -16.14 -4.73
N GLY A 176 11.12 -16.18 -3.82
CA GLY A 176 12.27 -15.25 -3.84
C GLY A 176 13.48 -15.75 -4.61
N GLU A 177 13.66 -17.06 -4.78
CA GLU A 177 14.89 -17.68 -5.35
C GLU A 177 15.23 -17.13 -6.73
N LYS A 178 14.26 -17.00 -7.64
CA LYS A 178 14.51 -16.44 -8.98
C LYS A 178 14.97 -14.99 -8.93
N LEU A 179 14.47 -14.21 -7.99
CA LEU A 179 14.91 -12.83 -7.83
C LEU A 179 16.34 -12.75 -7.29
N VAL A 180 16.77 -13.71 -6.43
CA VAL A 180 18.17 -13.84 -6.01
C VAL A 180 19.06 -14.24 -7.19
N GLU A 181 18.72 -15.31 -7.92
CA GLU A 181 19.46 -15.78 -9.10
C GLU A 181 19.73 -14.67 -10.11
N ARG A 182 18.76 -13.77 -10.28
CA ARG A 182 18.84 -12.66 -11.24
C ARG A 182 19.37 -11.36 -10.66
N GLY A 183 19.76 -11.34 -9.39
CA GLY A 183 20.33 -10.18 -8.71
C GLY A 183 19.33 -9.03 -8.53
N TYR A 184 18.06 -9.33 -8.29
CA TYR A 184 17.05 -8.36 -7.90
C TYR A 184 17.03 -8.16 -6.39
N ILE A 185 17.37 -9.22 -5.64
CA ILE A 185 17.49 -9.23 -4.18
C ILE A 185 18.73 -9.99 -3.75
N GLU A 186 19.23 -9.68 -2.57
CA GLU A 186 20.22 -10.51 -1.87
C GLU A 186 19.53 -11.71 -1.19
N SER A 187 20.25 -12.82 -0.95
CA SER A 187 19.68 -14.01 -0.29
C SER A 187 19.08 -13.70 1.08
N ARG A 188 19.67 -12.77 1.84
CA ARG A 188 19.17 -12.35 3.16
C ARG A 188 17.77 -11.71 3.10
N TYR A 189 17.34 -11.23 1.93
CA TYR A 189 16.00 -10.69 1.75
C TYR A 189 14.92 -11.75 1.95
N ILE A 190 15.18 -13.00 1.54
CA ILE A 190 14.28 -14.14 1.75
C ILE A 190 14.13 -14.42 3.25
N ASP A 191 15.24 -14.44 4.00
CA ASP A 191 15.20 -14.65 5.45
C ASP A 191 14.46 -13.51 6.16
N ALA A 192 14.64 -12.27 5.69
CA ALA A 192 13.92 -11.11 6.21
C ALA A 192 12.40 -11.21 5.96
N MET A 193 11.96 -11.67 4.79
CA MET A 193 10.53 -11.92 4.51
C MET A 193 9.94 -12.95 5.47
N ILE A 194 10.63 -14.09 5.66
CA ILE A 194 10.18 -15.15 6.55
C ILE A 194 10.13 -14.67 8.00
N HIS A 195 11.20 -14.00 8.46
CA HIS A 195 11.26 -13.45 9.82
C HIS A 195 10.15 -12.43 10.08
N SER A 196 9.87 -11.54 9.12
CA SER A 196 8.79 -10.58 9.24
C SER A 196 7.41 -11.23 9.38
N ILE A 197 7.16 -12.34 8.66
CA ILE A 197 5.91 -13.09 8.78
C ILE A 197 5.83 -13.80 10.14
N GLU A 198 6.93 -14.34 10.65
CA GLU A 198 6.98 -14.96 11.97
C GLU A 198 6.73 -13.97 13.11
N GLU A 199 7.30 -12.76 12.99
CA GLU A 199 7.21 -11.73 14.03
C GLU A 199 5.85 -11.01 14.02
N TYR A 200 5.33 -10.67 12.84
CA TYR A 200 4.15 -9.82 12.69
C TYR A 200 2.89 -10.54 12.20
N GLY A 201 2.99 -11.85 11.97
CA GLY A 201 1.90 -12.64 11.40
C GLY A 201 1.79 -12.52 9.87
N SER A 202 0.81 -13.19 9.30
CA SER A 202 0.66 -13.34 7.84
C SER A 202 0.06 -12.10 7.15
N TYR A 203 0.59 -10.90 7.44
CA TYR A 203 0.18 -9.61 6.84
C TYR A 203 0.35 -9.57 5.31
N VAL A 204 1.15 -10.48 4.77
CA VAL A 204 1.41 -10.63 3.33
C VAL A 204 0.24 -11.25 2.57
N VAL A 205 -0.74 -11.84 3.26
CA VAL A 205 -1.95 -12.40 2.64
C VAL A 205 -2.93 -11.27 2.31
N LEU A 206 -3.12 -10.99 1.02
CA LEU A 206 -3.84 -9.81 0.55
C LEU A 206 -5.26 -10.09 0.06
N SER A 207 -5.52 -11.33 -0.36
CA SER A 207 -6.85 -11.80 -0.77
C SER A 207 -6.90 -13.33 -0.68
N LYS A 208 -8.08 -13.89 -0.87
CA LYS A 208 -8.27 -15.34 -0.83
C LYS A 208 -7.35 -16.02 -1.83
N GLY A 209 -6.53 -16.95 -1.33
CA GLY A 209 -5.60 -17.74 -2.12
C GLY A 209 -4.36 -16.97 -2.62
N PHE A 210 -4.11 -15.73 -2.15
CA PHE A 210 -2.98 -14.93 -2.64
C PHE A 210 -2.19 -14.28 -1.51
N ALA A 211 -0.87 -14.46 -1.55
CA ALA A 211 0.10 -13.80 -0.68
C ALA A 211 1.17 -13.06 -1.50
N MET A 212 1.66 -11.93 -0.98
CA MET A 212 2.75 -11.15 -1.56
C MET A 212 3.84 -10.89 -0.52
N PRO A 213 4.76 -11.84 -0.30
CA PRO A 213 5.91 -11.65 0.56
C PRO A 213 6.80 -10.50 0.07
N HIS A 214 7.23 -9.65 1.00
CA HIS A 214 8.16 -8.56 0.77
C HIS A 214 8.83 -8.17 2.08
N ALA A 215 9.98 -7.51 2.00
CA ALA A 215 10.70 -6.97 3.13
C ALA A 215 11.12 -5.51 2.87
N LYS A 216 11.81 -4.89 3.83
CA LYS A 216 12.30 -3.51 3.67
C LYS A 216 13.43 -3.46 2.64
N VAL A 217 13.62 -2.28 2.02
CA VAL A 217 14.66 -2.07 1.01
C VAL A 217 16.06 -2.40 1.57
N GLU A 218 16.31 -2.00 2.81
CA GLU A 218 17.59 -2.18 3.51
C GLU A 218 17.91 -3.66 3.78
N GLU A 219 16.91 -4.53 3.75
CA GLU A 219 17.09 -5.97 3.96
C GLU A 219 17.64 -6.70 2.74
N GLY A 220 17.97 -5.99 1.67
CA GLY A 220 18.65 -6.55 0.52
C GLY A 220 17.91 -6.44 -0.81
N SER A 221 16.98 -5.50 -0.95
CA SER A 221 16.41 -5.15 -2.25
C SER A 221 17.45 -4.40 -3.09
N ILE A 222 17.67 -4.83 -4.34
CA ILE A 222 18.66 -4.25 -5.26
C ILE A 222 17.96 -3.57 -6.44
N ARG A 223 16.91 -4.19 -6.97
CA ARG A 223 16.15 -3.71 -8.13
C ARG A 223 14.67 -4.00 -7.97
N LEU A 224 13.83 -3.16 -8.57
CA LEU A 224 12.40 -3.42 -8.66
C LEU A 224 12.15 -4.70 -9.47
N GLY A 225 11.41 -5.63 -8.91
CA GLY A 225 11.07 -6.88 -9.55
C GLY A 225 9.95 -7.64 -8.85
N MET A 226 9.30 -8.52 -9.60
CA MET A 226 8.30 -9.45 -9.10
C MET A 226 8.60 -10.85 -9.63
N HIS A 227 8.29 -11.86 -8.82
CA HIS A 227 8.27 -13.26 -9.23
C HIS A 227 7.04 -13.94 -8.67
N LEU A 228 6.18 -14.44 -9.55
CA LEU A 228 4.92 -15.08 -9.23
C LEU A 228 5.06 -16.59 -9.36
N ILE A 229 4.71 -17.33 -8.31
CA ILE A 229 4.57 -18.78 -8.36
C ILE A 229 3.12 -19.19 -8.12
N ARG A 230 2.63 -20.15 -8.88
CA ARG A 230 1.40 -20.88 -8.59
C ARG A 230 1.77 -22.22 -7.98
N LEU A 231 1.23 -22.47 -6.78
CA LEU A 231 1.49 -23.71 -6.05
C LEU A 231 0.67 -24.86 -6.63
N LYS A 232 1.30 -26.01 -6.83
CA LYS A 232 0.61 -27.23 -7.21
C LYS A 232 -0.40 -27.69 -6.15
N ASN A 233 -0.01 -27.60 -4.90
CA ASN A 233 -0.84 -27.85 -3.74
C ASN A 233 -0.86 -26.56 -2.89
N PRO A 234 -2.01 -25.87 -2.77
CA PRO A 234 -2.10 -24.69 -1.94
C PRO A 234 -1.75 -24.95 -0.49
N VAL A 235 -1.02 -24.04 0.16
CA VAL A 235 -0.55 -24.17 1.55
C VAL A 235 -1.18 -23.12 2.46
N PRO A 236 -1.42 -23.43 3.76
CA PRO A 236 -1.95 -22.45 4.70
C PRO A 236 -0.86 -21.46 5.15
N PHE A 237 -1.22 -20.17 5.22
CA PHE A 237 -0.41 -19.10 5.80
C PHE A 237 -0.90 -18.67 7.20
N GLY A 238 -1.92 -19.34 7.74
CA GLY A 238 -2.48 -19.08 9.07
C GLY A 238 -3.55 -17.98 9.10
N VAL A 239 -4.18 -17.67 7.96
CA VAL A 239 -5.30 -16.72 7.84
C VAL A 239 -6.55 -17.49 7.40
N GLU A 240 -7.32 -18.00 8.34
CA GLU A 240 -8.41 -18.97 8.14
C GLU A 240 -9.38 -18.59 7.01
N GLU A 241 -9.76 -17.32 6.91
CA GLU A 241 -10.71 -16.83 5.90
C GLU A 241 -10.12 -16.74 4.47
N LEU A 242 -8.80 -16.64 4.36
CA LEU A 242 -8.08 -16.41 3.11
C LEU A 242 -7.27 -17.61 2.65
N ASP A 243 -7.03 -18.56 3.54
CA ASP A 243 -6.33 -19.80 3.25
C ASP A 243 -7.23 -20.80 2.47
N PRO A 244 -6.64 -21.79 1.81
CA PRO A 244 -5.21 -21.94 1.57
C PRO A 244 -4.71 -21.02 0.44
N ILE A 245 -3.40 -20.71 0.46
CA ILE A 245 -2.77 -19.85 -0.53
C ILE A 245 -2.30 -20.65 -1.73
N GLU A 246 -2.68 -20.24 -2.92
CA GLU A 246 -2.33 -20.83 -4.20
C GLU A 246 -1.29 -20.00 -4.97
N PHE A 247 -1.42 -18.67 -4.92
CA PHE A 247 -0.54 -17.75 -5.62
C PHE A 247 0.37 -17.03 -4.62
N VAL A 248 1.67 -17.08 -4.84
CA VAL A 248 2.65 -16.36 -4.03
C VAL A 248 3.52 -15.50 -4.94
N CYS A 249 3.55 -14.19 -4.72
CA CYS A 249 4.33 -13.25 -5.51
C CYS A 249 5.36 -12.53 -4.63
N CYS A 250 6.64 -12.86 -4.78
CA CYS A 250 7.69 -12.08 -4.15
C CYS A 250 7.83 -10.72 -4.84
N LEU A 251 7.83 -9.65 -4.04
CA LEU A 251 8.04 -8.29 -4.49
C LEU A 251 9.38 -7.76 -3.94
N SER A 252 10.26 -7.33 -4.83
CA SER A 252 11.42 -6.51 -4.52
C SER A 252 11.13 -5.06 -4.91
N ALA A 253 11.12 -4.15 -3.94
CA ALA A 253 10.89 -2.73 -4.15
C ALA A 253 12.13 -1.93 -3.76
N ILE A 254 12.50 -0.92 -4.56
CA ILE A 254 13.64 -0.02 -4.32
C ILE A 254 13.22 1.34 -3.77
N ASP A 255 11.93 1.62 -3.82
CA ASP A 255 11.33 2.84 -3.31
C ASP A 255 9.87 2.57 -2.92
N HIS A 256 9.17 3.60 -2.47
CA HIS A 256 7.79 3.48 -1.98
C HIS A 256 6.70 3.70 -3.04
N LYS A 257 7.05 3.92 -4.30
CA LYS A 257 6.09 4.36 -5.34
C LYS A 257 6.14 3.55 -6.64
N SER A 258 7.32 3.19 -7.13
CA SER A 258 7.51 2.63 -8.47
C SER A 258 6.76 1.32 -8.74
N TYR A 259 6.55 0.51 -7.70
CA TYR A 259 5.86 -0.77 -7.82
C TYR A 259 4.32 -0.69 -7.68
N LEU A 260 3.78 0.44 -7.22
CA LEU A 260 2.38 0.52 -6.78
C LEU A 260 1.37 0.19 -7.87
N LYS A 261 1.62 0.64 -9.11
CA LYS A 261 0.74 0.35 -10.25
C LYS A 261 0.63 -1.16 -10.49
N ALA A 262 1.77 -1.84 -10.59
CA ALA A 262 1.82 -3.29 -10.78
C ALA A 262 1.24 -4.05 -9.58
N PHE A 263 1.52 -3.60 -8.35
CA PHE A 263 0.96 -4.15 -7.12
C PHE A 263 -0.57 -4.14 -7.14
N PHE A 264 -1.18 -2.97 -7.40
CA PHE A 264 -2.64 -2.87 -7.43
C PHE A 264 -3.25 -3.65 -8.58
N SER A 265 -2.59 -3.67 -9.75
CA SER A 265 -3.03 -4.47 -10.88
C SER A 265 -3.10 -5.96 -10.51
N LEU A 266 -2.05 -6.52 -9.91
CA LEU A 266 -2.02 -7.94 -9.50
C LEU A 266 -3.06 -8.25 -8.41
N VAL A 267 -3.16 -7.41 -7.38
CA VAL A 267 -4.13 -7.62 -6.29
C VAL A 267 -5.56 -7.58 -6.81
N ASN A 268 -5.89 -6.63 -7.69
CA ASN A 268 -7.24 -6.51 -8.24
C ASN A 268 -7.57 -7.67 -9.18
N MET A 269 -6.62 -8.08 -10.02
CA MET A 269 -6.77 -9.23 -10.92
C MET A 269 -7.05 -10.53 -10.14
N LEU A 270 -6.29 -10.80 -9.06
CA LEU A 270 -6.47 -12.00 -8.24
C LEU A 270 -7.71 -11.95 -7.33
N ARG A 271 -8.32 -10.78 -7.14
CA ARG A 271 -9.63 -10.62 -6.51
C ARG A 271 -10.79 -10.88 -7.46
N ASP A 272 -10.58 -10.65 -8.74
CA ASP A 272 -11.54 -10.96 -9.77
C ASP A 272 -11.63 -12.49 -9.96
N ALA A 273 -12.82 -13.06 -9.78
CA ALA A 273 -13.02 -14.50 -9.78
C ALA A 273 -12.75 -15.12 -11.16
N GLU A 274 -13.07 -14.39 -12.25
CA GLU A 274 -12.87 -14.86 -13.61
C GLU A 274 -11.36 -14.91 -13.95
N TYR A 275 -10.64 -13.83 -13.72
CA TYR A 275 -9.19 -13.79 -13.97
C TYR A 275 -8.40 -14.73 -13.06
N ARG A 276 -8.80 -14.86 -11.80
CA ARG A 276 -8.17 -15.84 -10.90
C ARG A 276 -8.36 -17.26 -11.40
N GLN A 277 -9.55 -17.60 -11.91
CA GLN A 277 -9.83 -18.92 -12.49
C GLN A 277 -8.99 -19.15 -13.74
N MET A 278 -8.88 -18.15 -14.63
CA MET A 278 -7.99 -18.24 -15.80
C MET A 278 -6.53 -18.50 -15.41
N LEU A 279 -6.02 -17.82 -14.38
CA LEU A 279 -4.66 -18.05 -13.88
C LEU A 279 -4.49 -19.42 -13.22
N HIS A 280 -5.52 -19.93 -12.56
CA HIS A 280 -5.55 -21.29 -12.01
C HIS A 280 -5.46 -22.35 -13.10
N GLU A 281 -6.17 -22.17 -14.21
CA GLU A 281 -6.25 -23.12 -15.31
C GLU A 281 -5.09 -23.04 -16.30
N ALA A 282 -4.27 -21.98 -16.26
CA ALA A 282 -3.14 -21.80 -17.15
C ALA A 282 -2.13 -22.95 -17.03
N GLU A 283 -1.75 -23.54 -18.17
CA GLU A 283 -0.88 -24.71 -18.19
C GLU A 283 0.62 -24.36 -18.16
N CYS A 284 0.97 -23.12 -18.51
CA CYS A 284 2.37 -22.67 -18.57
C CYS A 284 2.55 -21.20 -18.21
N PRO A 285 3.80 -20.78 -17.90
CA PRO A 285 4.12 -19.39 -17.58
C PRO A 285 3.75 -18.39 -18.69
N GLU A 286 3.87 -18.77 -19.96
CA GLU A 286 3.54 -17.95 -21.11
C GLU A 286 2.05 -17.62 -21.19
N GLU A 287 1.22 -18.59 -20.87
CA GLU A 287 -0.24 -18.41 -20.81
C GLU A 287 -0.64 -17.48 -19.67
N MET A 288 -0.06 -17.67 -18.48
CA MET A 288 -0.28 -16.75 -17.35
C MET A 288 0.16 -15.31 -17.68
N ALA A 289 1.33 -15.14 -18.33
CA ALA A 289 1.80 -13.82 -18.76
C ALA A 289 0.83 -13.18 -19.76
N GLY A 290 0.29 -13.94 -20.71
CA GLY A 290 -0.71 -13.45 -21.66
C GLY A 290 -2.03 -13.03 -21.00
N ILE A 291 -2.48 -13.75 -19.97
CA ILE A 291 -3.66 -13.38 -19.16
C ILE A 291 -3.41 -12.07 -18.43
N ILE A 292 -2.24 -11.90 -17.83
CA ILE A 292 -1.84 -10.66 -17.11
C ILE A 292 -1.85 -9.46 -18.07
N GLU A 293 -1.22 -9.61 -19.25
CA GLU A 293 -1.18 -8.56 -20.27
C GLU A 293 -2.59 -8.18 -20.75
N LYS A 294 -3.43 -9.17 -21.02
CA LYS A 294 -4.83 -8.96 -21.41
C LYS A 294 -5.63 -8.22 -20.35
N TYR A 295 -5.45 -8.58 -19.07
CA TYR A 295 -6.10 -7.90 -17.94
C TYR A 295 -5.76 -6.41 -17.92
N GLU A 296 -4.49 -6.07 -18.03
CA GLU A 296 -4.04 -4.67 -17.99
C GLU A 296 -4.55 -3.86 -19.18
N HIS A 297 -4.57 -4.43 -20.39
CA HIS A 297 -5.13 -3.76 -21.59
C HIS A 297 -6.63 -3.51 -21.48
N SER A 298 -7.36 -4.35 -20.75
CA SER A 298 -8.82 -4.21 -20.58
C SER A 298 -9.20 -3.23 -19.48
N ASN A 299 -8.25 -2.88 -18.59
CA ASN A 299 -8.49 -2.04 -17.40
C ASN A 299 -7.59 -0.78 -17.36
N SER A 300 -6.95 -0.44 -18.49
CA SER A 300 -6.07 0.75 -18.64
C SER A 300 -6.83 1.99 -19.08
#